data_84edf0a3d0e8cfd50682f521267f3d40
#
_entry.id   84edf0a3d0e8cfd50682f521267f3d40
#
_cell.length_a   1.000
_cell.length_b   1.000
_cell.length_c   1.000
_cell.angle_alpha   90.00
_cell.angle_beta   90.00
_cell.angle_gamma   90.00
#
_symmetry.space_group_name_H-M   'P 1'
#
loop_
_entity.id
_entity.type
_entity.pdbx_description
1 polymer ?
#
loop_
_entity_poly.entity_id
_entity_poly.type
_entity_poly.pdbx_seq_one_letter_code
_entity_poly.pdbx_strand_id
1 'polypeptide(L)'
;MEAYTGFAAVYDIFMDNVPYEEWSSYLHGLLLEHGIEEGIVLDLGCGTGAMTERLAAFGYDMIGVDNSEDMLELAMEKRVQSGQDILYLLQDMREFELYGTVKAAV
;
A
#
# COMPACT_ATOMS: atom_id res chain seq x y z
N MET A 1 -9.63 -3.60 21.87
CA MET A 1 -8.45 -3.20 21.11
C MET A 1 -8.44 -1.75 20.71
N GLU A 2 -9.09 -0.95 21.57
CA GLU A 2 -9.21 0.48 21.30
C GLU A 2 -7.87 1.20 21.22
N ALA A 3 -6.91 0.83 22.06
CA ALA A 3 -5.59 1.45 22.04
C ALA A 3 -4.85 1.20 20.72
N TYR A 4 -5.07 0.03 20.13
CA TYR A 4 -4.43 -0.32 18.88
C TYR A 4 -5.08 0.41 17.71
N THR A 5 -6.41 0.49 17.72
CA THR A 5 -7.16 1.27 16.74
C THR A 5 -6.79 2.75 16.85
N GLY A 6 -6.64 3.26 18.08
CA GLY A 6 -6.18 4.62 18.32
C GLY A 6 -4.79 4.87 17.76
N PHE A 7 -3.89 3.88 17.88
CA PHE A 7 -2.54 3.98 17.32
C PHE A 7 -2.59 4.11 15.78
N ALA A 8 -3.42 3.29 15.12
CA ALA A 8 -3.54 3.35 13.67
C ALA A 8 -4.06 4.71 13.21
N ALA A 9 -5.04 5.27 13.90
CA ALA A 9 -5.58 6.60 13.58
C ALA A 9 -4.52 7.69 13.78
N VAL A 10 -3.76 7.63 14.87
CA VAL A 10 -2.68 8.59 15.14
C VAL A 10 -1.58 8.46 14.12
N TYR A 11 -1.23 7.22 13.77
CA TYR A 11 -0.24 6.95 12.73
C TYR A 11 -0.65 7.60 11.41
N ASP A 12 -1.91 7.44 11.01
CA ASP A 12 -2.41 8.00 9.77
C ASP A 12 -2.33 9.53 9.77
N ILE A 13 -2.73 10.17 10.87
CA ILE A 13 -2.64 11.63 11.01
C ILE A 13 -1.19 12.09 10.95
N PHE A 14 -0.30 11.38 11.64
CA PHE A 14 1.13 11.70 11.65
C PHE A 14 1.69 11.60 10.23
N MET A 15 1.36 10.53 9.52
CA MET A 15 1.87 10.27 8.17
C MET A 15 1.27 11.19 7.11
N ASP A 16 0.18 11.91 7.41
CA ASP A 16 -0.36 12.91 6.49
C ASP A 16 0.64 14.03 6.19
N ASN A 17 1.64 14.22 7.05
CA ASN A 17 2.68 15.22 6.82
C ASN A 17 3.84 14.69 5.97
N VAL A 18 3.82 13.41 5.64
CA VAL A 18 4.82 12.80 4.77
C VAL A 18 4.50 13.16 3.31
N PRO A 19 5.50 13.56 2.50
CA PRO A 19 5.23 13.97 1.12
C PRO A 19 5.00 12.76 0.21
N TYR A 20 3.87 12.09 0.39
CA TYR A 20 3.53 10.88 -0.35
C TYR A 20 3.46 11.11 -1.85
N GLU A 21 3.01 12.27 -2.28
CA GLU A 21 2.94 12.55 -3.72
C GLU A 21 4.32 12.55 -4.36
N GLU A 22 5.29 13.17 -3.69
CA GLU A 22 6.66 13.21 -4.17
C GLU A 22 7.30 11.82 -4.14
N TRP A 23 7.08 11.07 -3.06
CA TRP A 23 7.62 9.74 -2.91
C TRP A 23 6.99 8.75 -3.89
N SER A 24 5.69 8.85 -4.10
CA SER A 24 5.02 7.97 -5.07
C SER A 24 5.47 8.26 -6.49
N SER A 25 5.66 9.54 -6.83
CA SER A 25 6.20 9.92 -8.13
C SER A 25 7.61 9.41 -8.33
N TYR A 26 8.43 9.46 -7.28
CA TYR A 26 9.79 8.94 -7.31
C TYR A 26 9.80 7.42 -7.54
N LEU A 27 8.97 6.69 -6.78
CA LEU A 27 8.85 5.24 -6.94
C LEU A 27 8.32 4.87 -8.32
N HIS A 28 7.35 5.62 -8.83
CA HIS A 28 6.83 5.40 -10.17
C HIS A 28 7.94 5.60 -11.21
N GLY A 29 8.75 6.65 -11.04
CA GLY A 29 9.90 6.89 -11.91
C GLY A 29 10.89 5.74 -11.91
N LEU A 30 11.19 5.18 -10.73
CA LEU A 30 12.06 4.02 -10.61
C LEU A 30 11.49 2.79 -11.31
N LEU A 31 10.18 2.56 -11.16
CA LEU A 31 9.52 1.45 -11.83
C LEU A 31 9.60 1.61 -13.35
N LEU A 32 9.37 2.81 -13.85
CA LEU A 32 9.47 3.10 -15.28
C LEU A 32 10.90 2.87 -15.80
N GLU A 33 11.91 3.27 -15.03
CA GLU A 33 13.32 3.04 -15.40
C GLU A 33 13.63 1.56 -15.56
N HIS A 34 12.92 0.71 -14.83
CA HIS A 34 13.08 -0.74 -14.91
C HIS A 34 12.08 -1.40 -15.87
N GLY A 35 11.39 -0.59 -16.68
CA GLY A 35 10.47 -1.10 -17.68
C GLY A 35 9.14 -1.57 -17.13
N ILE A 36 8.79 -1.17 -15.90
CA ILE A 36 7.54 -1.59 -15.24
C ILE A 36 6.52 -0.46 -15.34
N GLU A 37 5.67 -0.51 -16.35
CA GLU A 37 4.63 0.49 -16.59
C GLU A 37 3.27 0.06 -16.04
N GLU A 38 3.06 -1.23 -15.89
CA GLU A 38 1.80 -1.81 -15.41
C GLU A 38 2.08 -3.17 -14.77
N GLY A 39 1.06 -3.80 -14.23
CA GLY A 39 1.15 -5.12 -13.64
C GLY A 39 1.05 -5.08 -12.12
N ILE A 40 1.25 -6.22 -11.51
CA ILE A 40 1.06 -6.41 -10.07
C ILE A 40 2.28 -5.91 -9.32
N VAL A 41 2.05 -4.98 -8.39
CA VAL A 41 3.08 -4.43 -7.51
C VAL A 41 2.68 -4.68 -6.07
N LEU A 42 3.60 -5.25 -5.28
CA LEU A 42 3.39 -5.48 -3.86
C LEU A 42 3.84 -4.27 -3.05
N ASP A 43 3.03 -3.88 -2.08
CA ASP A 43 3.42 -2.91 -1.06
C ASP A 43 3.52 -3.65 0.27
N LEU A 44 4.74 -4.03 0.65
CA LEU A 44 5.00 -4.78 1.87
C LEU A 44 5.06 -3.81 3.05
N GLY A 45 4.25 -4.07 4.07
CA GLY A 45 4.09 -3.13 5.17
C GLY A 45 3.28 -1.91 4.77
N CYS A 46 2.18 -2.12 4.07
CA CYS A 46 1.40 -1.03 3.48
C CYS A 46 0.73 -0.09 4.51
N GLY A 47 0.59 -0.51 5.75
CA GLY A 47 -0.03 0.29 6.80
C GLY A 47 -1.45 0.71 6.43
N THR A 48 -1.73 2.00 6.48
CA THR A 48 -3.06 2.53 6.16
C THR A 48 -3.31 2.74 4.68
N GLY A 49 -2.36 2.34 3.83
CA GLY A 49 -2.55 2.32 2.38
C GLY A 49 -2.30 3.63 1.65
N ALA A 50 -1.68 4.62 2.29
CA ALA A 50 -1.46 5.91 1.65
C ALA A 50 -0.62 5.80 0.37
N MET A 51 0.49 5.07 0.42
CA MET A 51 1.33 4.87 -0.75
C MET A 51 0.66 3.92 -1.75
N THR A 52 0.00 2.88 -1.24
CA THR A 52 -0.70 1.89 -2.07
C THR A 52 -1.73 2.56 -2.97
N GLU A 53 -2.52 3.46 -2.40
CA GLU A 53 -3.54 4.22 -3.15
C GLU A 53 -2.92 5.06 -4.26
N ARG A 54 -1.80 5.72 -3.97
CA ARG A 54 -1.14 6.57 -4.94
C ARG A 54 -0.55 5.78 -6.10
N LEU A 55 0.06 4.64 -5.80
CA LEU A 55 0.61 3.78 -6.84
C LEU A 55 -0.51 3.16 -7.68
N ALA A 56 -1.64 2.80 -7.06
CA ALA A 56 -2.80 2.33 -7.81
C ALA A 56 -3.30 3.39 -8.79
N ALA A 57 -3.26 4.66 -8.40
CA ALA A 57 -3.67 5.76 -9.27
C ALA A 57 -2.77 5.91 -10.49
N PHE A 58 -1.52 5.45 -10.43
CA PHE A 58 -0.64 5.42 -11.59
C PHE A 58 -0.94 4.27 -12.57
N GLY A 59 -1.84 3.36 -12.18
CA GLY A 59 -2.27 2.27 -13.05
C GLY A 59 -1.72 0.90 -12.70
N TYR A 60 -1.03 0.76 -11.56
CA TYR A 60 -0.56 -0.55 -11.12
C TYR A 60 -1.67 -1.33 -10.42
N ASP A 61 -1.61 -2.66 -10.57
CA ASP A 61 -2.46 -3.57 -9.80
C ASP A 61 -1.82 -3.77 -8.44
N MET A 62 -2.26 -3.02 -7.44
CA MET A 62 -1.63 -3.02 -6.14
C MET A 62 -2.14 -4.15 -5.24
N ILE A 63 -1.19 -4.79 -4.55
CA ILE A 63 -1.49 -5.70 -3.44
C ILE A 63 -0.77 -5.15 -2.22
N GLY A 64 -1.52 -4.72 -1.21
CA GLY A 64 -0.97 -4.23 0.05
C GLY A 64 -0.95 -5.34 1.09
N VAL A 65 0.18 -5.51 1.75
CA VAL A 65 0.36 -6.56 2.76
C VAL A 65 0.79 -5.91 4.07
N ASP A 66 0.12 -6.27 5.15
CA ASP A 66 0.49 -5.82 6.49
C ASP A 66 0.05 -6.87 7.49
N ASN A 67 0.69 -6.89 8.65
CA ASN A 67 0.30 -7.79 9.73
C ASN A 67 -0.58 -7.11 10.79
N SER A 68 -0.96 -5.87 10.55
CA SER A 68 -1.83 -5.11 11.45
C SER A 68 -3.24 -5.03 10.90
N GLU A 69 -4.18 -5.68 11.59
CA GLU A 69 -5.59 -5.66 11.22
C GLU A 69 -6.16 -4.24 11.24
N ASP A 70 -5.80 -3.46 12.28
CA ASP A 70 -6.31 -2.09 12.42
C ASP A 70 -5.82 -1.18 11.29
N MET A 71 -4.57 -1.35 10.88
CA MET A 71 -4.04 -0.61 9.74
C MET A 71 -4.78 -0.95 8.46
N LEU A 72 -5.03 -2.24 8.23
CA LEU A 72 -5.72 -2.69 7.04
C LEU A 72 -7.18 -2.27 7.01
N GLU A 73 -7.83 -2.14 8.16
CA GLU A 73 -9.19 -1.61 8.22
C GLU A 73 -9.25 -0.20 7.64
N LEU A 74 -8.29 0.64 8.04
CA LEU A 74 -8.21 2.00 7.52
C LEU A 74 -7.87 2.02 6.03
N ALA A 75 -6.99 1.11 5.61
CA ALA A 75 -6.65 0.97 4.20
C ALA A 75 -7.88 0.59 3.36
N MET A 76 -8.67 -0.34 3.86
CA MET A 76 -9.90 -0.76 3.17
C MET A 76 -10.94 0.36 3.11
N GLU A 77 -11.04 1.18 4.14
CA GLU A 77 -11.92 2.35 4.13
C GLU A 77 -11.50 3.33 3.04
N LYS A 78 -10.21 3.59 2.94
CA LYS A 78 -9.67 4.45 1.88
C LYS A 78 -9.97 3.89 0.50
N ARG A 79 -9.83 2.58 0.34
CA ARG A 79 -10.13 1.90 -0.93
C ARG A 79 -11.58 2.11 -1.34
N VAL A 80 -12.51 1.97 -0.40
CA VAL A 80 -13.93 2.18 -0.68
C VAL A 80 -14.17 3.62 -1.13
N GLN A 81 -13.54 4.58 -0.47
CA GLN A 81 -13.72 6.00 -0.79
C GLN A 81 -13.09 6.37 -2.14
N SER A 82 -11.92 5.81 -2.45
CA SER A 82 -11.21 6.13 -3.68
C SER A 82 -11.74 5.39 -4.90
N GLY A 83 -12.37 4.23 -4.68
CA GLY A 83 -12.82 3.37 -5.78
C GLY A 83 -11.70 2.61 -6.46
N GLN A 84 -10.48 2.64 -5.93
CA GLN A 84 -9.36 1.91 -6.51
C GLN A 84 -9.51 0.42 -6.28
N ASP A 85 -9.05 -0.37 -7.25
CA ASP A 85 -9.09 -1.83 -7.16
C ASP A 85 -7.79 -2.34 -6.55
N ILE A 86 -7.78 -2.45 -5.23
CA ILE A 86 -6.60 -2.84 -4.46
C ILE A 86 -6.94 -4.06 -3.62
N LEU A 87 -6.06 -5.06 -3.63
CA LEU A 87 -6.18 -6.22 -2.76
C LEU A 87 -5.33 -6.00 -1.52
N TYR A 88 -5.92 -6.12 -0.34
CA TYR A 88 -5.21 -6.05 0.93
C TYR A 88 -5.19 -7.41 1.61
N LEU A 89 -4.01 -7.81 2.09
CA LEU A 89 -3.79 -9.11 2.73
C LEU A 89 -3.22 -8.92 4.13
N LEU A 90 -3.84 -9.58 5.11
CA LEU A 90 -3.35 -9.63 6.48
C LEU A 90 -2.39 -10.82 6.59
N GLN A 91 -1.10 -10.54 6.48
CA GLN A 91 -0.07 -11.59 6.53
C GLN A 91 1.22 -11.06 7.12
N ASP A 92 2.00 -11.97 7.70
CA ASP A 92 3.36 -11.67 8.10
C ASP A 92 4.23 -11.66 6.84
N MET A 93 4.90 -10.55 6.60
CA MET A 93 5.74 -10.36 5.41
C MET A 93 6.86 -11.40 5.31
N ARG A 94 7.31 -11.93 6.44
CA ARG A 94 8.38 -12.93 6.47
C ARG A 94 7.92 -14.30 5.95
N GLU A 95 6.61 -14.54 5.98
CA GLU A 95 6.01 -15.78 5.55
C GLU A 95 5.23 -15.64 4.25
N PHE A 96 5.22 -14.43 3.70
CA PHE A 96 4.46 -14.17 2.48
C PHE A 96 5.19 -14.76 1.29
N GLU A 97 4.47 -15.57 0.53
CA GLU A 97 4.95 -16.15 -0.71
C GLU A 97 3.98 -15.81 -1.83
N LEU A 98 4.52 -15.36 -2.94
CA LEU A 98 3.74 -15.08 -4.13
C LEU A 98 4.52 -15.55 -5.35
N TYR A 99 3.92 -16.41 -6.13
CA TYR A 99 4.59 -17.04 -7.25
C TYR A 99 4.19 -16.38 -8.57
N GLY A 100 5.15 -15.99 -9.34
CA GLY A 100 5.06 -15.87 -10.78
C GLY A 100 4.69 -14.54 -11.39
N THR A 101 3.70 -13.80 -10.89
CA THR A 101 3.12 -12.70 -11.64
C THR A 101 3.40 -11.31 -11.11
N VAL A 102 4.07 -11.19 -9.97
CA VAL A 102 4.42 -9.89 -9.39
C VAL A 102 5.55 -9.25 -10.17
N LYS A 103 5.40 -7.97 -10.51
CA LYS A 103 6.40 -7.21 -11.24
C LYS A 103 7.40 -6.53 -10.32
N ALA A 104 6.96 -6.09 -9.14
CA ALA A 104 7.82 -5.40 -8.19
C ALA A 104 7.26 -5.47 -6.79
N ALA A 105 8.12 -5.21 -5.80
CA ALA A 105 7.72 -5.01 -4.40
C ALA A 105 8.38 -3.73 -3.90
N VAL A 106 7.62 -2.96 -3.16
CA VAL A 106 8.06 -1.69 -2.59
C VAL A 106 7.87 -1.63 -1.08
#